data_f63db5ec06cb3a757770b2a2ad71a19a
#
_entry.id   f63db5ec06cb3a757770b2a2ad71a19a
#
_cell.length_a   1.000
_cell.length_b   1.000
_cell.length_c   1.000
_cell.angle_alpha   90.00
_cell.angle_beta   90.00
_cell.angle_gamma   90.00
#
_symmetry.space_group_name_H-M   'P 1'
#
loop_
_entity.id
_entity.type
_entity.pdbx_description
1 polymer ?
#
loop_
_entity_poly.entity_id
_entity_poly.type
_entity_poly.pdbx_seq_one_letter_code
_entity_poly.pdbx_strand_id
1 'polypeptide(L)'
;MKIRMHNGSRLLSLLLAVVLVFTLTVPALAADKPQDMNLRIAVMSDLHYLSPDMIADTADFEHALNSDRKLLKESSAILYEKFEQVRADKPDILLVSGDLTKDGEQECHAALAKQLQQLQQDIPGLKIYVINGNHDIRNYNAKNFNTPDGKAVPATRTHPEDFKRIYDFVYSDPTVIATFTPAAGNEAGGLSYVARPVEGLTIIAMDTCRYSKENTSNGTDEHETSGAISADLEKWVIEQTAAAKARGDLVIGLEHHGLVPHFDVEPTILPMYLVNGYERIAQEYADAGMSVVFTGHMHAVDIAAMTTKAGNTFYDIETGSALTYPCPIRFVDLRRSTVGGETSTYMSVSTKTHTGPIHYTDPATGTAHVIDDLTEYAREFGFSTDMLKTVAGDFVKSFFGKYLPNDTWPVTKIVANIDQIIDDVAAVPIADGKDLLDFAN
;
A
#
# COMPACT_ATOMS: atom_id res chain seq x y z
N MET A 1 -10.72 70.17 44.97
CA MET A 1 -10.95 70.14 43.52
C MET A 1 -11.51 68.72 43.21
N LYS A 2 -12.84 68.59 43.04
CA LYS A 2 -13.54 67.32 42.77
C LYS A 2 -13.54 67.07 41.26
N ILE A 3 -12.87 66.03 40.83
CA ILE A 3 -12.93 65.58 39.41
C ILE A 3 -14.09 64.66 39.27
N ARG A 4 -15.09 65.02 38.47
CA ARG A 4 -16.22 64.13 38.04
C ARG A 4 -15.67 63.18 37.02
N MET A 5 -15.71 61.88 37.30
CA MET A 5 -15.46 60.84 36.31
C MET A 5 -16.73 60.63 35.44
N HIS A 6 -16.52 60.68 34.14
CA HIS A 6 -17.57 60.55 33.14
C HIS A 6 -18.07 59.11 33.01
N ASN A 7 -19.39 58.93 32.94
CA ASN A 7 -20.10 57.64 32.79
C ASN A 7 -19.90 56.90 31.45
N GLY A 8 -18.97 57.41 30.58
CA GLY A 8 -18.73 56.79 29.25
C GLY A 8 -17.92 55.48 29.26
N SER A 9 -17.07 55.28 30.29
CA SER A 9 -16.22 54.09 30.35
C SER A 9 -16.97 52.78 30.77
N ARG A 10 -18.11 52.93 31.46
CA ARG A 10 -18.91 51.77 31.89
C ARG A 10 -19.79 51.23 30.76
N LEU A 11 -20.27 52.11 29.86
CA LEU A 11 -21.02 51.65 28.67
C LEU A 11 -20.12 50.94 27.66
N LEU A 12 -18.87 51.41 27.48
CA LEU A 12 -17.91 50.81 26.58
C LEU A 12 -17.44 49.45 27.08
N SER A 13 -17.25 49.29 28.39
CA SER A 13 -16.90 48.00 29.01
C SER A 13 -18.05 47.00 28.95
N LEU A 14 -19.32 47.42 29.06
CA LEU A 14 -20.47 46.57 28.92
C LEU A 14 -20.69 46.12 27.45
N LEU A 15 -20.47 47.01 26.49
CA LEU A 15 -20.52 46.70 25.05
C LEU A 15 -19.41 45.72 24.62
N LEU A 16 -18.17 45.89 25.14
CA LEU A 16 -17.09 44.93 24.90
C LEU A 16 -17.37 43.58 25.56
N ALA A 17 -17.95 43.53 26.76
CA ALA A 17 -18.32 42.28 27.41
C ALA A 17 -19.47 41.56 26.68
N VAL A 18 -20.44 42.29 26.15
CA VAL A 18 -21.54 41.71 25.36
C VAL A 18 -21.05 41.22 23.99
N VAL A 19 -20.10 41.91 23.34
CA VAL A 19 -19.49 41.43 22.08
C VAL A 19 -18.60 40.22 22.31
N LEU A 20 -17.87 40.13 23.46
CA LEU A 20 -17.08 38.94 23.81
C LEU A 20 -17.93 37.73 24.15
N VAL A 21 -19.12 37.96 24.76
CA VAL A 21 -20.06 36.86 25.07
C VAL A 21 -20.76 36.35 23.81
N PHE A 22 -21.01 37.18 22.80
CA PHE A 22 -21.57 36.74 21.52
C PHE A 22 -20.56 36.08 20.58
N THR A 23 -19.25 36.27 20.75
CA THR A 23 -18.22 35.59 19.95
C THR A 23 -17.77 34.25 20.52
N LEU A 24 -18.21 33.87 21.71
CA LEU A 24 -17.89 32.60 22.35
C LEU A 24 -18.97 31.50 22.26
N THR A 25 -20.12 31.82 21.67
CA THR A 25 -21.12 30.81 21.33
C THR A 25 -21.10 30.56 19.81
N VAL A 26 -19.98 30.12 19.27
CA VAL A 26 -20.04 29.19 18.15
C VAL A 26 -20.67 27.93 18.76
N PRO A 27 -21.90 27.51 18.36
CA PRO A 27 -22.36 26.22 18.75
C PRO A 27 -21.28 25.26 18.32
N ALA A 28 -20.69 24.53 19.27
CA ALA A 28 -19.97 23.31 18.92
C ALA A 28 -20.98 22.55 18.05
N LEU A 29 -20.71 22.47 16.74
CA LEU A 29 -21.47 21.58 15.89
C LEU A 29 -21.43 20.25 16.63
N ALA A 30 -22.56 19.80 17.12
CA ALA A 30 -22.64 18.50 17.74
C ALA A 30 -22.12 17.54 16.68
N ALA A 31 -21.08 16.80 17.00
CA ALA A 31 -20.56 15.78 16.10
C ALA A 31 -21.76 14.92 15.67
N ASP A 32 -21.91 14.68 14.38
CA ASP A 32 -22.94 13.81 13.88
C ASP A 32 -22.82 12.46 14.62
N LYS A 33 -23.96 11.85 14.91
CA LYS A 33 -23.93 10.55 15.57
C LYS A 33 -23.27 9.54 14.65
N PRO A 34 -22.37 8.69 15.20
CA PRO A 34 -21.79 7.60 14.43
C PRO A 34 -22.88 6.77 13.75
N GLN A 35 -22.73 6.54 12.44
CA GLN A 35 -23.69 5.75 11.67
C GLN A 35 -23.44 4.26 11.86
N ASP A 36 -24.51 3.48 11.99
CA ASP A 36 -24.41 2.02 11.95
C ASP A 36 -24.01 1.58 10.54
N MET A 37 -23.10 0.60 10.43
CA MET A 37 -22.65 0.06 9.15
C MET A 37 -22.35 -1.43 9.26
N ASN A 38 -22.46 -2.11 8.14
CA ASN A 38 -22.04 -3.49 7.97
C ASN A 38 -21.49 -3.63 6.54
N LEU A 39 -20.17 -3.65 6.42
CA LEU A 39 -19.48 -3.61 5.13
C LEU A 39 -18.56 -4.79 4.99
N ARG A 40 -18.49 -5.30 3.77
CA ARG A 40 -17.50 -6.29 3.33
C ARG A 40 -16.46 -5.60 2.45
N ILE A 41 -15.19 -5.67 2.84
CA ILE A 41 -14.08 -5.04 2.13
C ILE A 41 -13.12 -6.14 1.66
N ALA A 42 -12.73 -6.13 0.39
CA ALA A 42 -11.60 -6.90 -0.10
C ALA A 42 -10.37 -6.00 -0.16
N VAL A 43 -9.19 -6.56 0.14
CA VAL A 43 -7.91 -5.84 0.06
C VAL A 43 -6.91 -6.68 -0.72
N MET A 44 -6.32 -6.10 -1.74
CA MET A 44 -5.23 -6.64 -2.53
C MET A 44 -4.04 -5.70 -2.48
N SER A 45 -2.84 -6.23 -2.65
CA SER A 45 -1.61 -5.45 -2.73
C SER A 45 -0.63 -6.09 -3.70
N ASP A 46 0.30 -5.29 -4.18
CA ASP A 46 1.48 -5.78 -4.91
C ASP A 46 1.09 -6.74 -6.03
N LEU A 47 0.20 -6.24 -6.91
CA LEU A 47 -0.30 -7.02 -8.04
C LEU A 47 0.79 -7.29 -9.06
N HIS A 48 1.77 -6.38 -9.19
CA HIS A 48 2.88 -6.46 -10.13
C HIS A 48 2.49 -6.99 -11.51
N TYR A 49 1.30 -6.55 -11.95
CA TYR A 49 0.71 -7.05 -13.19
C TYR A 49 1.62 -6.74 -14.38
N LEU A 50 1.94 -7.78 -15.13
CA LEU A 50 2.63 -7.69 -16.41
C LEU A 50 1.71 -8.20 -17.52
N SER A 51 1.37 -7.33 -18.46
CA SER A 51 0.46 -7.69 -19.56
C SER A 51 1.05 -8.78 -20.44
N PRO A 52 0.27 -9.80 -20.85
CA PRO A 52 0.72 -10.82 -21.79
C PRO A 52 1.29 -10.27 -23.09
N ASP A 53 0.79 -9.12 -23.55
CA ASP A 53 1.29 -8.43 -24.75
C ASP A 53 2.74 -7.95 -24.62
N MET A 54 3.26 -7.87 -23.38
CA MET A 54 4.63 -7.43 -23.09
C MET A 54 5.56 -8.60 -22.75
N ILE A 55 5.07 -9.84 -22.82
CA ILE A 55 5.81 -11.05 -22.49
C ILE A 55 6.14 -11.83 -23.76
N ALA A 56 7.38 -12.32 -23.85
CA ALA A 56 7.77 -13.33 -24.83
C ALA A 56 8.80 -14.28 -24.19
N ASP A 57 8.84 -15.53 -24.63
CA ASP A 57 9.82 -16.52 -24.17
C ASP A 57 11.21 -16.18 -24.72
N THR A 58 11.89 -15.25 -24.05
CA THR A 58 13.21 -14.71 -24.42
C THR A 58 14.19 -14.85 -23.28
N ALA A 59 15.48 -14.88 -23.58
CA ALA A 59 16.53 -14.95 -22.55
C ALA A 59 16.49 -13.74 -21.59
N ASP A 60 16.12 -12.56 -22.08
CA ASP A 60 16.00 -11.35 -21.24
C ASP A 60 14.82 -11.44 -20.28
N PHE A 61 13.70 -12.04 -20.73
CA PHE A 61 12.56 -12.26 -19.83
C PHE A 61 12.85 -13.35 -18.82
N GLU A 62 13.49 -14.45 -19.24
CA GLU A 62 13.91 -15.51 -18.33
C GLU A 62 14.90 -15.01 -17.27
N HIS A 63 15.82 -14.11 -17.66
CA HIS A 63 16.70 -13.44 -16.69
C HIS A 63 15.91 -12.59 -15.68
N ALA A 64 14.88 -11.88 -16.14
CA ALA A 64 14.01 -11.11 -15.25
C ALA A 64 13.24 -12.01 -14.28
N LEU A 65 12.70 -13.13 -14.74
CA LEU A 65 12.02 -14.14 -13.89
C LEU A 65 12.96 -14.71 -12.83
N ASN A 66 14.17 -15.09 -13.21
CA ASN A 66 15.15 -15.68 -12.31
C ASN A 66 15.73 -14.70 -11.28
N SER A 67 15.54 -13.40 -11.48
CA SER A 67 15.96 -12.34 -10.54
C SER A 67 14.82 -11.81 -9.66
N ASP A 68 13.62 -12.38 -9.77
CA ASP A 68 12.43 -11.91 -9.05
C ASP A 68 11.70 -13.10 -8.39
N ARG A 69 11.17 -12.87 -7.19
CA ARG A 69 10.36 -13.86 -6.45
C ARG A 69 8.89 -13.90 -6.86
N LYS A 70 8.47 -12.99 -7.75
CA LYS A 70 7.09 -12.86 -8.21
C LYS A 70 6.83 -13.79 -9.40
N LEU A 71 5.65 -14.37 -9.45
CA LEU A 71 5.20 -15.24 -10.54
C LEU A 71 4.75 -14.39 -11.74
N LEU A 72 5.69 -13.62 -12.31
CA LEU A 72 5.43 -12.60 -13.33
C LEU A 72 4.84 -13.17 -14.61
N LYS A 73 5.29 -14.36 -15.04
CA LYS A 73 4.79 -15.03 -16.25
C LYS A 73 3.31 -15.36 -16.14
N GLU A 74 2.85 -15.67 -14.94
CA GLU A 74 1.47 -16.07 -14.63
C GLU A 74 0.63 -14.93 -14.08
N SER A 75 1.12 -13.69 -14.12
CA SER A 75 0.45 -12.54 -13.49
C SER A 75 -1.01 -12.38 -13.92
N SER A 76 -1.32 -12.55 -15.22
CA SER A 76 -2.70 -12.50 -15.73
C SER A 76 -3.57 -13.63 -15.21
N ALA A 77 -3.03 -14.85 -15.15
CA ALA A 77 -3.77 -16.02 -14.68
C ALA A 77 -4.06 -15.93 -13.18
N ILE A 78 -3.05 -15.53 -12.39
CA ILE A 78 -3.21 -15.38 -10.93
C ILE A 78 -4.17 -14.21 -10.64
N LEU A 79 -4.05 -13.08 -11.34
CA LEU A 79 -4.94 -11.95 -11.15
C LEU A 79 -6.39 -12.28 -11.51
N TYR A 80 -6.60 -13.06 -12.58
CA TYR A 80 -7.91 -13.59 -12.92
C TYR A 80 -8.54 -14.34 -11.76
N GLU A 81 -7.80 -15.28 -11.14
CA GLU A 81 -8.27 -16.05 -9.98
C GLU A 81 -8.57 -15.15 -8.76
N LYS A 82 -7.77 -14.10 -8.54
CA LYS A 82 -8.07 -13.12 -7.50
C LYS A 82 -9.38 -12.38 -7.76
N PHE A 83 -9.64 -11.99 -8.99
CA PHE A 83 -10.90 -11.36 -9.35
C PHE A 83 -12.08 -12.33 -9.26
N GLU A 84 -11.90 -13.62 -9.55
CA GLU A 84 -12.93 -14.63 -9.29
C GLU A 84 -13.25 -14.76 -7.79
N GLN A 85 -12.23 -14.69 -6.92
CA GLN A 85 -12.44 -14.68 -5.47
C GLN A 85 -13.22 -13.44 -5.03
N VAL A 86 -12.93 -12.26 -5.62
CA VAL A 86 -13.69 -11.02 -5.37
C VAL A 86 -15.13 -11.13 -5.89
N ARG A 87 -15.34 -11.70 -7.11
CA ARG A 87 -16.69 -11.94 -7.66
C ARG A 87 -17.52 -12.87 -6.80
N ALA A 88 -16.89 -13.92 -6.26
CA ALA A 88 -17.57 -14.89 -5.39
C ALA A 88 -17.94 -14.28 -4.02
N ASP A 89 -17.08 -13.42 -3.47
CA ASP A 89 -17.28 -12.79 -2.16
C ASP A 89 -18.24 -11.59 -2.22
N LYS A 90 -18.26 -10.87 -3.36
CA LYS A 90 -19.09 -9.68 -3.62
C LYS A 90 -18.92 -8.59 -2.56
N PRO A 91 -17.71 -8.10 -2.32
CA PRO A 91 -17.48 -7.04 -1.35
C PRO A 91 -18.16 -5.73 -1.78
N ASP A 92 -18.42 -4.86 -0.80
CA ASP A 92 -18.86 -3.48 -1.03
C ASP A 92 -17.72 -2.59 -1.55
N ILE A 93 -16.50 -2.89 -1.09
CA ILE A 93 -15.30 -2.09 -1.37
C ILE A 93 -14.14 -3.02 -1.72
N LEU A 94 -13.36 -2.64 -2.74
CA LEU A 94 -12.04 -3.20 -3.03
C LEU A 94 -10.98 -2.13 -2.82
N LEU A 95 -10.02 -2.39 -1.96
CA LEU A 95 -8.82 -1.58 -1.76
C LEU A 95 -7.63 -2.25 -2.44
N VAL A 96 -6.78 -1.45 -3.11
CA VAL A 96 -5.51 -1.94 -3.67
C VAL A 96 -4.38 -1.02 -3.22
N SER A 97 -3.49 -1.55 -2.38
CA SER A 97 -2.47 -0.79 -1.65
C SER A 97 -1.13 -0.68 -2.38
N GLY A 98 -1.17 -0.42 -3.69
CA GLY A 98 0.02 -0.08 -4.50
C GLY A 98 0.69 -1.26 -5.19
N ASP A 99 1.78 -0.96 -5.89
CA ASP A 99 2.53 -1.85 -6.77
C ASP A 99 1.61 -2.61 -7.74
N LEU A 100 0.84 -1.82 -8.48
CA LEU A 100 -0.20 -2.31 -9.38
C LEU A 100 0.38 -3.04 -10.59
N THR A 101 1.52 -2.55 -11.10
CA THR A 101 2.20 -3.12 -12.26
C THR A 101 3.64 -3.51 -11.93
N LYS A 102 4.26 -4.29 -12.80
CA LYS A 102 5.61 -4.80 -12.56
C LYS A 102 6.61 -3.68 -12.27
N ASP A 103 6.70 -2.69 -13.16
CA ASP A 103 7.62 -1.56 -13.02
C ASP A 103 7.04 -0.26 -13.61
N GLY A 104 5.74 -0.04 -13.51
CA GLY A 104 5.10 1.20 -13.96
C GLY A 104 4.92 1.30 -15.47
N GLU A 105 4.86 0.18 -16.17
CA GLU A 105 4.57 0.13 -17.60
C GLU A 105 3.17 0.68 -17.86
N GLN A 106 3.07 1.74 -18.67
CA GLN A 106 1.80 2.44 -18.91
C GLN A 106 0.76 1.52 -19.56
N GLU A 107 1.20 0.62 -20.44
CA GLU A 107 0.36 -0.40 -21.09
C GLU A 107 -0.22 -1.38 -20.06
N CYS A 108 0.58 -1.79 -19.06
CA CYS A 108 0.13 -2.67 -17.98
C CYS A 108 -0.91 -1.97 -17.09
N HIS A 109 -0.66 -0.72 -16.71
CA HIS A 109 -1.65 0.08 -15.98
C HIS A 109 -2.97 0.22 -16.75
N ALA A 110 -2.91 0.49 -18.05
CA ALA A 110 -4.09 0.64 -18.88
C ALA A 110 -4.89 -0.68 -18.99
N ALA A 111 -4.19 -1.81 -19.09
CA ALA A 111 -4.82 -3.13 -19.14
C ALA A 111 -5.45 -3.51 -17.78
N LEU A 112 -4.74 -3.25 -16.67
CA LEU A 112 -5.24 -3.50 -15.31
C LEU A 112 -6.47 -2.63 -14.99
N ALA A 113 -6.43 -1.34 -15.35
CA ALA A 113 -7.55 -0.42 -15.14
C ALA A 113 -8.83 -0.91 -15.83
N LYS A 114 -8.72 -1.45 -17.04
CA LYS A 114 -9.86 -2.06 -17.76
C LYS A 114 -10.41 -3.28 -17.02
N GLN A 115 -9.54 -4.13 -16.47
CA GLN A 115 -9.97 -5.31 -15.71
C GLN A 115 -10.66 -4.90 -14.40
N LEU A 116 -10.17 -3.89 -13.69
CA LEU A 116 -10.82 -3.33 -12.49
C LEU A 116 -12.17 -2.70 -12.81
N GLN A 117 -12.28 -1.95 -13.91
CA GLN A 117 -13.58 -1.42 -14.38
C GLN A 117 -14.56 -2.53 -14.75
N GLN A 118 -14.09 -3.60 -15.37
CA GLN A 118 -14.94 -4.76 -15.67
C GLN A 118 -15.41 -5.42 -14.36
N LEU A 119 -14.53 -5.61 -13.39
CA LEU A 119 -14.90 -6.14 -12.07
C LEU A 119 -15.96 -5.28 -11.37
N GLN A 120 -15.88 -3.96 -11.49
CA GLN A 120 -16.88 -3.02 -10.97
C GLN A 120 -18.23 -3.16 -11.68
N GLN A 121 -18.24 -3.48 -12.98
CA GLN A 121 -19.47 -3.76 -13.73
C GLN A 121 -20.08 -5.11 -13.35
N ASP A 122 -19.23 -6.12 -13.10
CA ASP A 122 -19.66 -7.47 -12.73
C ASP A 122 -20.28 -7.54 -11.33
N ILE A 123 -19.88 -6.62 -10.43
CA ILE A 123 -20.36 -6.56 -9.04
C ILE A 123 -21.07 -5.21 -8.83
N PRO A 124 -22.38 -5.14 -9.00
CA PRO A 124 -23.14 -3.90 -8.84
C PRO A 124 -22.96 -3.29 -7.45
N GLY A 125 -22.53 -2.03 -7.41
CA GLY A 125 -22.30 -1.29 -6.17
C GLY A 125 -20.87 -1.35 -5.63
N LEU A 126 -20.01 -2.21 -6.18
CA LEU A 126 -18.59 -2.28 -5.79
C LEU A 126 -17.93 -0.91 -5.99
N LYS A 127 -17.27 -0.44 -4.92
CA LYS A 127 -16.37 0.71 -4.96
C LYS A 127 -14.93 0.25 -4.98
N ILE A 128 -14.13 0.78 -5.87
CA ILE A 128 -12.71 0.42 -6.01
C ILE A 128 -11.86 1.64 -5.72
N TYR A 129 -10.89 1.50 -4.83
CA TYR A 129 -9.90 2.52 -4.50
C TYR A 129 -8.51 1.95 -4.65
N VAL A 130 -7.68 2.60 -5.42
CA VAL A 130 -6.28 2.24 -5.66
C VAL A 130 -5.37 3.39 -5.24
N ILE A 131 -4.19 3.06 -4.75
CA ILE A 131 -3.08 4.00 -4.59
C ILE A 131 -1.86 3.44 -5.33
N ASN A 132 -0.90 4.29 -5.68
CA ASN A 132 0.35 3.86 -6.28
C ASN A 132 1.29 3.24 -5.24
N GLY A 133 2.11 2.28 -5.69
CA GLY A 133 3.29 1.80 -4.99
C GLY A 133 4.58 2.36 -5.62
N ASN A 134 5.73 1.97 -5.06
CA ASN A 134 7.02 2.46 -5.53
C ASN A 134 7.40 1.96 -6.92
N HIS A 135 6.81 0.84 -7.38
CA HIS A 135 7.02 0.36 -8.74
C HIS A 135 6.24 1.16 -9.81
N ASP A 136 5.17 1.86 -9.45
CA ASP A 136 4.15 2.34 -10.39
C ASP A 136 4.50 3.64 -11.12
N ILE A 137 5.32 4.52 -10.52
CA ILE A 137 5.56 5.88 -11.03
C ILE A 137 7.04 6.09 -11.35
N ARG A 138 7.31 6.56 -12.59
CA ARG A 138 8.65 6.94 -13.09
C ARG A 138 9.72 5.88 -12.90
N ASN A 139 9.32 4.62 -12.94
CA ASN A 139 10.24 3.51 -12.75
C ASN A 139 11.07 3.28 -14.02
N TYR A 140 12.39 3.41 -13.90
CA TYR A 140 13.33 3.22 -15.02
C TYR A 140 13.50 1.75 -15.41
N ASN A 141 13.00 0.80 -14.61
CA ASN A 141 13.01 -0.63 -14.90
C ASN A 141 11.87 -1.08 -15.82
N ALA A 142 10.92 -0.18 -16.14
CA ALA A 142 9.81 -0.48 -17.05
C ALA A 142 10.33 -1.01 -18.41
N LYS A 143 9.94 -2.24 -18.75
CA LYS A 143 10.42 -2.94 -19.95
C LYS A 143 9.32 -3.67 -20.70
N ASN A 144 9.47 -3.70 -22.02
CA ASN A 144 8.75 -4.60 -22.89
C ASN A 144 9.68 -5.74 -23.32
N PHE A 145 9.30 -6.97 -23.00
CA PHE A 145 10.04 -8.20 -23.33
C PHE A 145 9.58 -8.82 -24.66
N ASN A 146 8.41 -8.39 -25.17
CA ASN A 146 7.87 -8.89 -26.45
C ASN A 146 8.37 -8.03 -27.60
N THR A 147 9.56 -8.33 -28.10
CA THR A 147 10.22 -7.61 -29.19
C THR A 147 10.66 -8.56 -30.29
N PRO A 148 10.74 -8.09 -31.54
CA PRO A 148 11.09 -8.96 -32.69
C PRO A 148 12.48 -9.59 -32.61
N ASP A 149 13.43 -8.99 -31.91
CA ASP A 149 14.81 -9.48 -31.75
C ASP A 149 15.04 -10.21 -30.42
N GLY A 150 13.98 -10.34 -29.60
CA GLY A 150 14.02 -11.02 -28.30
C GLY A 150 14.77 -10.27 -27.22
N LYS A 151 15.11 -8.99 -27.43
CA LYS A 151 15.77 -8.16 -26.42
C LYS A 151 14.77 -7.26 -25.72
N ALA A 152 14.85 -7.19 -24.42
CA ALA A 152 14.03 -6.27 -23.66
C ALA A 152 14.37 -4.81 -24.01
N VAL A 153 13.34 -4.01 -24.26
CA VAL A 153 13.45 -2.57 -24.52
C VAL A 153 12.73 -1.78 -23.44
N PRO A 154 13.12 -0.52 -23.17
CA PRO A 154 12.36 0.34 -22.26
C PRO A 154 10.90 0.46 -22.71
N ALA A 155 9.97 0.30 -21.79
CA ALA A 155 8.55 0.59 -21.99
C ALA A 155 8.23 2.06 -21.66
N THR A 156 7.04 2.51 -22.07
CA THR A 156 6.53 3.82 -21.66
C THR A 156 6.28 3.81 -20.15
N ARG A 157 6.97 4.70 -19.44
CA ARG A 157 6.83 4.84 -17.99
C ARG A 157 5.59 5.65 -17.65
N THR A 158 4.90 5.27 -16.58
CA THR A 158 3.76 6.00 -16.05
C THR A 158 4.24 7.19 -15.21
N HIS A 159 3.71 8.37 -15.51
CA HIS A 159 3.89 9.60 -14.72
C HIS A 159 2.65 9.86 -13.84
N PRO A 160 2.71 10.74 -12.84
CA PRO A 160 1.58 11.01 -11.96
C PRO A 160 0.29 11.41 -12.68
N GLU A 161 0.39 12.23 -13.73
CA GLU A 161 -0.73 12.63 -14.58
C GLU A 161 -1.31 11.46 -15.39
N ASP A 162 -0.46 10.55 -15.87
CA ASP A 162 -0.90 9.34 -16.56
C ASP A 162 -1.65 8.40 -15.61
N PHE A 163 -1.14 8.23 -14.39
CA PHE A 163 -1.79 7.43 -13.36
C PHE A 163 -3.21 7.93 -13.09
N LYS A 164 -3.38 9.24 -12.83
CA LYS A 164 -4.70 9.84 -12.64
C LYS A 164 -5.62 9.64 -13.84
N ARG A 165 -5.09 9.79 -15.04
CA ARG A 165 -5.85 9.61 -16.28
C ARG A 165 -6.26 8.16 -16.51
N ILE A 166 -5.39 7.19 -16.23
CA ILE A 166 -5.68 5.76 -16.40
C ILE A 166 -6.68 5.28 -15.36
N TYR A 167 -6.55 5.72 -14.10
CA TYR A 167 -7.45 5.39 -13.00
C TYR A 167 -8.52 6.48 -12.77
N ASP A 168 -8.91 7.22 -13.81
CA ASP A 168 -9.92 8.28 -13.71
C ASP A 168 -11.24 7.79 -13.10
N PHE A 169 -11.63 6.55 -13.33
CA PHE A 169 -12.81 5.93 -12.73
C PHE A 169 -12.77 5.90 -11.18
N VAL A 170 -11.58 6.01 -10.57
CA VAL A 170 -11.39 6.19 -9.13
C VAL A 170 -11.43 7.68 -8.78
N TYR A 171 -10.56 8.49 -9.43
CA TYR A 171 -10.39 9.91 -9.10
C TYR A 171 -11.63 10.76 -9.41
N SER A 172 -12.45 10.36 -10.38
CA SER A 172 -13.72 11.01 -10.76
C SER A 172 -14.96 10.36 -10.12
N ASP A 173 -14.79 9.29 -9.29
CA ASP A 173 -15.93 8.69 -8.58
C ASP A 173 -16.55 9.73 -7.61
N PRO A 174 -17.88 9.90 -7.60
CA PRO A 174 -18.56 10.87 -6.73
C PRO A 174 -18.29 10.69 -5.22
N THR A 175 -17.79 9.52 -4.81
CA THR A 175 -17.40 9.27 -3.42
C THR A 175 -16.04 9.86 -3.07
N VAL A 176 -15.20 10.23 -4.05
CA VAL A 176 -13.95 10.97 -3.82
C VAL A 176 -14.30 12.43 -3.57
N ILE A 177 -14.11 12.88 -2.33
CA ILE A 177 -14.58 14.18 -1.85
C ILE A 177 -13.48 15.23 -1.73
N ALA A 178 -12.20 14.80 -1.78
CA ALA A 178 -11.05 15.70 -1.78
C ALA A 178 -9.83 15.01 -2.41
N THR A 179 -8.96 15.82 -3.01
CA THR A 179 -7.63 15.38 -3.50
C THR A 179 -6.56 16.31 -2.94
N PHE A 180 -5.40 15.74 -2.61
CA PHE A 180 -4.27 16.56 -2.21
C PHE A 180 -3.65 17.24 -3.43
N THR A 181 -3.30 18.51 -3.28
CA THR A 181 -2.59 19.29 -4.30
C THR A 181 -1.28 19.76 -3.68
N PRO A 182 -0.13 19.23 -4.09
CA PRO A 182 1.17 19.71 -3.64
C PRO A 182 1.40 21.17 -3.97
N ALA A 183 2.35 21.80 -3.29
CA ALA A 183 2.79 23.16 -3.61
C ALA A 183 3.27 23.24 -5.08
N ALA A 184 3.15 24.43 -5.69
CA ALA A 184 3.51 24.63 -7.09
C ALA A 184 4.96 24.19 -7.38
N GLY A 185 5.13 23.32 -8.35
CA GLY A 185 6.43 22.73 -8.73
C GLY A 185 6.84 21.53 -7.90
N ASN A 186 6.01 21.06 -6.96
CA ASN A 186 6.17 19.82 -6.23
C ASN A 186 5.11 18.80 -6.68
N GLU A 187 5.47 17.52 -6.76
CA GLU A 187 4.55 16.45 -7.15
C GLU A 187 4.39 15.39 -6.04
N ALA A 188 5.26 15.43 -5.00
CA ALA A 188 5.28 14.47 -3.91
C ALA A 188 3.92 14.38 -3.20
N GLY A 189 3.38 13.16 -3.10
CA GLY A 189 2.09 12.90 -2.48
C GLY A 189 0.89 13.28 -3.34
N GLY A 190 1.11 13.74 -4.58
CA GLY A 190 0.09 14.32 -5.46
C GLY A 190 -1.01 13.35 -5.89
N LEU A 191 -0.84 12.05 -5.67
CA LEU A 191 -1.84 11.02 -5.98
C LEU A 191 -2.79 10.74 -4.80
N SER A 192 -2.61 11.43 -3.65
CA SER A 192 -3.44 11.23 -2.46
C SER A 192 -4.85 11.80 -2.62
N TYR A 193 -5.83 11.11 -2.04
CA TYR A 193 -7.23 11.53 -2.06
C TYR A 193 -8.00 11.03 -0.84
N VAL A 194 -9.19 11.59 -0.63
CA VAL A 194 -10.16 11.17 0.40
C VAL A 194 -11.42 10.67 -0.29
N ALA A 195 -11.84 9.46 0.05
CA ALA A 195 -13.10 8.90 -0.37
C ALA A 195 -14.06 8.69 0.81
N ARG A 196 -15.35 8.86 0.55
CA ARG A 196 -16.44 8.57 1.50
C ARG A 196 -17.44 7.63 0.83
N PRO A 197 -17.10 6.32 0.77
CA PRO A 197 -17.92 5.34 0.03
C PRO A 197 -19.35 5.22 0.54
N VAL A 198 -19.52 5.35 1.84
CA VAL A 198 -20.80 5.35 2.54
C VAL A 198 -20.78 6.37 3.68
N GLU A 199 -21.96 6.76 4.14
CA GLU A 199 -22.08 7.57 5.34
C GLU A 199 -21.46 6.82 6.55
N GLY A 200 -20.64 7.52 7.34
CA GLY A 200 -19.96 6.95 8.51
C GLY A 200 -18.60 6.32 8.24
N LEU A 201 -18.13 6.26 6.98
CA LEU A 201 -16.80 5.76 6.63
C LEU A 201 -16.05 6.74 5.73
N THR A 202 -14.85 7.13 6.14
CA THR A 202 -13.89 7.88 5.34
C THR A 202 -12.64 7.03 5.11
N ILE A 203 -12.18 6.96 3.85
CA ILE A 203 -10.92 6.34 3.43
C ILE A 203 -9.98 7.46 2.98
N ILE A 204 -8.77 7.50 3.53
CA ILE A 204 -7.71 8.44 3.11
C ILE A 204 -6.64 7.62 2.40
N ALA A 205 -6.57 7.75 1.07
CA ALA A 205 -5.53 7.16 0.26
C ALA A 205 -4.32 8.10 0.22
N MET A 206 -3.15 7.60 0.62
CA MET A 206 -1.94 8.39 0.81
C MET A 206 -0.83 7.90 -0.12
N ASP A 207 -0.37 8.77 -0.99
CA ASP A 207 0.78 8.55 -1.86
C ASP A 207 2.06 8.77 -1.06
N THR A 208 2.64 7.67 -0.61
CA THR A 208 3.87 7.63 0.18
C THR A 208 5.13 7.44 -0.66
N CYS A 209 4.97 7.33 -2.00
CA CYS A 209 6.07 6.97 -2.87
C CYS A 209 7.00 8.15 -3.18
N ARG A 210 8.26 7.82 -3.41
CA ARG A 210 9.32 8.77 -3.73
C ARG A 210 9.67 8.64 -5.20
N TYR A 211 9.28 9.64 -5.99
CA TYR A 211 9.46 9.66 -7.44
C TYR A 211 9.67 11.07 -8.02
N SER A 212 9.75 12.07 -7.15
CA SER A 212 10.00 13.46 -7.56
C SER A 212 11.24 14.01 -6.87
N LYS A 213 11.94 14.94 -7.52
CA LYS A 213 13.16 15.56 -7.00
C LYS A 213 13.00 16.22 -5.61
N GLU A 214 11.75 16.51 -5.22
CA GLU A 214 11.43 17.09 -3.91
C GLU A 214 11.43 16.05 -2.80
N ASN A 215 11.27 14.75 -3.12
CA ASN A 215 11.18 13.71 -2.11
C ASN A 215 12.14 12.53 -2.33
N THR A 216 12.87 12.47 -3.44
CA THR A 216 13.93 11.46 -3.64
C THR A 216 15.21 11.81 -2.89
N SER A 217 16.02 10.82 -2.54
CA SER A 217 17.25 11.00 -1.76
C SER A 217 18.35 11.70 -2.55
N ASN A 218 18.33 11.56 -3.87
CA ASN A 218 19.33 12.09 -4.81
C ASN A 218 18.84 13.32 -5.60
N GLY A 219 17.60 13.77 -5.36
CA GLY A 219 17.00 14.92 -6.04
C GLY A 219 16.67 14.66 -7.53
N THR A 220 16.44 13.41 -7.91
CA THR A 220 16.02 13.03 -9.28
C THR A 220 14.53 12.78 -9.36
N ASP A 221 13.95 12.87 -10.57
CA ASP A 221 12.57 12.49 -10.84
C ASP A 221 12.46 11.00 -11.22
N GLU A 222 13.00 10.13 -10.37
CA GLU A 222 12.99 8.67 -10.56
C GLU A 222 12.51 7.99 -9.29
N HIS A 223 11.92 6.81 -9.42
CA HIS A 223 11.39 6.06 -8.29
C HIS A 223 12.49 5.64 -7.31
N GLU A 224 12.12 5.55 -6.04
CA GLU A 224 12.91 4.93 -4.97
C GLU A 224 12.04 3.93 -4.20
N THR A 225 12.67 2.89 -3.65
CA THR A 225 11.98 1.85 -2.88
C THR A 225 11.37 2.39 -1.58
N SER A 226 12.04 3.34 -0.93
CA SER A 226 11.62 3.89 0.36
C SER A 226 10.42 4.81 0.26
N GLY A 227 9.58 4.82 1.30
CA GLY A 227 8.44 5.72 1.44
C GLY A 227 8.75 7.03 2.18
N ALA A 228 8.03 8.10 1.85
CA ALA A 228 8.06 9.35 2.59
C ALA A 228 6.72 10.10 2.48
N ILE A 229 6.36 10.80 3.55
CA ILE A 229 5.21 11.71 3.59
C ILE A 229 5.75 13.13 3.81
N SER A 230 5.39 14.06 2.92
CA SER A 230 5.78 15.46 3.08
C SER A 230 5.01 16.11 4.24
N ALA A 231 5.58 17.13 4.86
CA ALA A 231 4.92 17.86 5.95
C ALA A 231 3.56 18.44 5.53
N ASP A 232 3.43 18.88 4.28
CA ASP A 232 2.17 19.40 3.76
C ASP A 232 1.11 18.31 3.59
N LEU A 233 1.51 17.12 3.08
CA LEU A 233 0.61 15.98 2.98
C LEU A 233 0.21 15.48 4.37
N GLU A 234 1.14 15.33 5.28
CA GLU A 234 0.88 14.92 6.67
C GLU A 234 -0.13 15.84 7.35
N LYS A 235 0.09 17.15 7.27
CA LYS A 235 -0.85 18.14 7.78
C LYS A 235 -2.25 17.99 7.14
N TRP A 236 -2.30 17.82 5.83
CA TRP A 236 -3.57 17.62 5.11
C TRP A 236 -4.28 16.37 5.56
N VAL A 237 -3.58 15.24 5.75
CA VAL A 237 -4.16 13.97 6.26
C VAL A 237 -4.74 14.17 7.64
N ILE A 238 -4.05 14.86 8.54
CA ILE A 238 -4.53 15.18 9.89
C ILE A 238 -5.81 16.04 9.82
N GLU A 239 -5.83 17.06 8.96
CA GLU A 239 -7.00 17.93 8.76
C GLU A 239 -8.21 17.14 8.21
N GLN A 240 -7.98 16.26 7.22
CA GLN A 240 -9.04 15.41 6.66
C GLN A 240 -9.55 14.40 7.69
N THR A 241 -8.66 13.82 8.48
CA THR A 241 -9.02 12.92 9.59
C THR A 241 -9.89 13.62 10.62
N ALA A 242 -9.47 14.81 11.06
CA ALA A 242 -10.25 15.62 12.02
C ALA A 242 -11.64 16.00 11.46
N ALA A 243 -11.71 16.38 10.18
CA ALA A 243 -12.98 16.69 9.51
C ALA A 243 -13.90 15.47 9.42
N ALA A 244 -13.36 14.28 9.11
CA ALA A 244 -14.11 13.02 9.09
C ALA A 244 -14.62 12.65 10.49
N LYS A 245 -13.78 12.78 11.50
CA LYS A 245 -14.17 12.53 12.92
C LYS A 245 -15.27 13.48 13.37
N ALA A 246 -15.22 14.76 12.97
CA ALA A 246 -16.28 15.74 13.27
C ALA A 246 -17.64 15.36 12.67
N ARG A 247 -17.64 14.64 11.54
CA ARG A 247 -18.86 14.06 10.94
C ARG A 247 -19.30 12.74 11.59
N GLY A 248 -18.53 12.21 12.57
CA GLY A 248 -18.77 10.91 13.17
C GLY A 248 -18.28 9.72 12.32
N ASP A 249 -17.52 9.95 11.27
CA ASP A 249 -17.00 8.89 10.41
C ASP A 249 -15.91 8.07 11.11
N LEU A 250 -15.86 6.76 10.84
CA LEU A 250 -14.66 5.95 11.03
C LEU A 250 -13.65 6.34 9.95
N VAL A 251 -12.39 6.48 10.32
CA VAL A 251 -11.31 6.81 9.37
C VAL A 251 -10.35 5.65 9.26
N ILE A 252 -10.13 5.22 8.03
CA ILE A 252 -9.11 4.23 7.66
C ILE A 252 -8.16 4.81 6.61
N GLY A 253 -6.89 4.45 6.68
CA GLY A 253 -5.86 4.80 5.71
C GLY A 253 -5.70 3.71 4.64
N LEU A 254 -5.22 4.09 3.47
CA LEU A 254 -4.78 3.21 2.39
C LEU A 254 -3.47 3.77 1.85
N GLU A 255 -2.38 3.03 1.95
CA GLU A 255 -1.07 3.43 1.43
C GLU A 255 -0.22 2.21 1.09
N HIS A 256 0.97 2.45 0.54
CA HIS A 256 1.82 1.34 0.12
C HIS A 256 2.82 0.92 1.20
N HIS A 257 3.57 1.89 1.77
CA HIS A 257 4.61 1.62 2.76
C HIS A 257 4.04 1.52 4.18
N GLY A 258 4.66 0.70 5.05
CA GLY A 258 4.23 0.51 6.42
C GLY A 258 4.40 1.74 7.32
N LEU A 259 3.51 1.90 8.31
CA LEU A 259 3.58 2.90 9.38
C LEU A 259 3.87 2.30 10.76
N VAL A 260 3.75 0.99 10.90
CA VAL A 260 4.10 0.27 12.14
C VAL A 260 4.99 -0.91 11.76
N PRO A 261 6.16 -1.07 12.38
CA PRO A 261 7.01 -2.23 12.12
C PRO A 261 6.28 -3.55 12.39
N HIS A 262 6.38 -4.48 11.44
CA HIS A 262 5.76 -5.80 11.55
C HIS A 262 6.62 -6.80 12.33
N PHE A 263 7.91 -6.48 12.54
CA PHE A 263 8.80 -7.24 13.42
C PHE A 263 9.90 -6.33 14.00
N ASP A 264 10.43 -6.69 15.16
CA ASP A 264 11.28 -5.80 15.99
C ASP A 264 12.51 -5.24 15.28
N VAL A 265 13.12 -5.99 14.37
CA VAL A 265 14.35 -5.58 13.69
C VAL A 265 14.12 -4.94 12.32
N GLU A 266 12.88 -4.88 11.84
CA GLU A 266 12.54 -4.30 10.53
C GLU A 266 13.12 -2.90 10.33
N PRO A 267 12.99 -1.95 11.28
CA PRO A 267 13.53 -0.61 11.11
C PRO A 267 15.05 -0.57 10.92
N THR A 268 15.73 -1.61 11.35
CA THR A 268 17.19 -1.71 11.27
C THR A 268 17.66 -2.38 9.99
N ILE A 269 17.00 -3.48 9.59
CA ILE A 269 17.48 -4.31 8.48
C ILE A 269 16.74 -4.02 7.17
N LEU A 270 15.49 -3.59 7.24
CA LEU A 270 14.61 -3.32 6.10
C LEU A 270 13.91 -1.95 6.21
N PRO A 271 14.62 -0.85 6.55
CA PRO A 271 13.99 0.44 6.79
C PRO A 271 13.27 1.00 5.55
N MET A 272 13.56 0.49 4.35
CA MET A 272 12.94 0.92 3.11
C MET A 272 11.47 0.49 2.98
N TYR A 273 11.01 -0.47 3.79
CA TYR A 273 9.61 -0.89 3.77
C TYR A 273 8.69 0.01 4.61
N LEU A 274 9.28 0.82 5.48
CA LEU A 274 8.55 1.77 6.31
C LEU A 274 8.62 3.19 5.73
N VAL A 275 7.59 3.99 6.00
CA VAL A 275 7.61 5.43 5.73
C VAL A 275 8.70 6.10 6.57
N ASN A 276 9.47 7.01 5.98
CA ASN A 276 10.45 7.78 6.72
C ASN A 276 9.80 8.58 7.85
N GLY A 277 10.22 8.32 9.11
CA GLY A 277 9.63 8.94 10.30
C GLY A 277 8.29 8.34 10.74
N TYR A 278 8.03 7.11 10.35
CA TYR A 278 6.81 6.34 10.62
C TYR A 278 6.33 6.43 12.08
N GLU A 279 7.23 6.33 13.06
CA GLU A 279 6.85 6.35 14.49
C GLU A 279 6.07 7.62 14.89
N ARG A 280 6.54 8.78 14.43
CA ARG A 280 5.90 10.06 14.72
C ARG A 280 4.60 10.18 13.93
N ILE A 281 4.63 9.86 12.65
CA ILE A 281 3.48 9.98 11.74
C ILE A 281 2.33 9.08 12.22
N ALA A 282 2.61 7.81 12.55
CA ALA A 282 1.61 6.89 13.08
C ALA A 282 0.99 7.41 14.40
N GLN A 283 1.80 7.98 15.31
CA GLN A 283 1.26 8.61 16.53
C GLN A 283 0.34 9.78 16.21
N GLU A 284 0.73 10.68 15.32
CA GLU A 284 -0.07 11.85 14.95
C GLU A 284 -1.38 11.47 14.24
N TYR A 285 -1.35 10.46 13.35
CA TYR A 285 -2.55 9.95 12.69
C TYR A 285 -3.50 9.26 13.67
N ALA A 286 -2.97 8.43 14.57
CA ALA A 286 -3.77 7.79 15.61
C ALA A 286 -4.41 8.81 16.56
N ASP A 287 -3.66 9.83 16.96
CA ASP A 287 -4.16 10.87 17.89
C ASP A 287 -5.14 11.82 17.17
N ALA A 288 -5.03 11.99 15.85
CA ALA A 288 -6.05 12.67 15.04
C ALA A 288 -7.33 11.83 14.86
N GLY A 289 -7.27 10.50 15.04
CA GLY A 289 -8.42 9.59 15.05
C GLY A 289 -8.48 8.58 13.90
N MET A 290 -7.41 8.42 13.11
CA MET A 290 -7.22 7.27 12.21
C MET A 290 -6.78 6.09 13.06
N SER A 291 -7.45 4.95 12.96
CA SER A 291 -7.14 3.79 13.81
C SER A 291 -6.58 2.59 13.05
N VAL A 292 -6.68 2.60 11.73
CA VAL A 292 -6.27 1.49 10.85
C VAL A 292 -5.70 2.06 9.56
N VAL A 293 -4.61 1.47 9.09
CA VAL A 293 -4.10 1.63 7.73
C VAL A 293 -3.98 0.28 7.05
N PHE A 294 -4.27 0.22 5.75
CA PHE A 294 -4.00 -0.95 4.90
C PHE A 294 -2.77 -0.66 4.05
N THR A 295 -1.78 -1.55 4.13
CA THR A 295 -0.46 -1.42 3.50
C THR A 295 -0.09 -2.65 2.66
N GLY A 296 1.06 -2.59 2.02
CA GLY A 296 1.67 -3.66 1.23
C GLY A 296 3.18 -3.60 1.27
N HIS A 297 3.85 -3.67 0.10
CA HIS A 297 5.27 -3.42 -0.12
C HIS A 297 6.22 -4.53 0.35
N MET A 298 6.17 -4.96 1.61
CA MET A 298 7.06 -6.02 2.11
C MET A 298 6.65 -7.42 1.63
N HIS A 299 5.45 -7.56 1.06
CA HIS A 299 4.84 -8.82 0.62
C HIS A 299 4.52 -9.78 1.77
N ALA A 300 4.45 -9.30 3.00
CA ALA A 300 4.08 -10.11 4.15
C ALA A 300 2.56 -10.06 4.42
N VAL A 301 2.07 -11.04 5.15
CA VAL A 301 0.68 -11.11 5.62
C VAL A 301 0.70 -11.00 7.13
N ASP A 302 0.61 -9.77 7.63
CA ASP A 302 0.70 -9.52 9.08
C ASP A 302 -0.24 -8.38 9.51
N ILE A 303 -0.42 -8.23 10.82
CA ILE A 303 -1.13 -7.12 11.46
C ILE A 303 -0.30 -6.64 12.63
N ALA A 304 0.32 -5.49 12.47
CA ALA A 304 1.06 -4.82 13.51
C ALA A 304 0.18 -3.79 14.25
N ALA A 305 0.53 -3.48 15.47
CA ALA A 305 -0.18 -2.46 16.25
C ALA A 305 0.77 -1.66 17.14
N MET A 306 0.47 -0.37 17.29
CA MET A 306 1.10 0.49 18.28
C MET A 306 0.06 1.18 19.14
N THR A 307 0.45 1.59 20.35
CA THR A 307 -0.38 2.43 21.21
C THR A 307 0.35 3.76 21.44
N THR A 308 -0.35 4.86 21.17
CA THR A 308 0.21 6.20 21.36
C THR A 308 0.33 6.56 22.83
N LYS A 309 1.07 7.62 23.14
CA LYS A 309 1.15 8.17 24.51
C LYS A 309 -0.20 8.64 25.04
N ALA A 310 -1.12 9.00 24.16
CA ALA A 310 -2.50 9.36 24.51
C ALA A 310 -3.41 8.15 24.76
N GLY A 311 -2.93 6.94 24.52
CA GLY A 311 -3.68 5.69 24.71
C GLY A 311 -4.51 5.25 23.50
N ASN A 312 -4.32 5.89 22.32
CA ASN A 312 -4.97 5.49 21.08
C ASN A 312 -4.21 4.31 20.47
N THR A 313 -4.92 3.30 19.96
CA THR A 313 -4.33 2.18 19.24
C THR A 313 -4.42 2.41 17.73
N PHE A 314 -3.33 2.17 17.04
CA PHE A 314 -3.21 2.23 15.59
C PHE A 314 -2.77 0.86 15.06
N TYR A 315 -3.48 0.37 14.04
CA TYR A 315 -3.22 -0.91 13.41
C TYR A 315 -2.70 -0.69 11.99
N ASP A 316 -1.62 -1.36 11.66
CA ASP A 316 -1.12 -1.51 10.28
C ASP A 316 -1.46 -2.92 9.81
N ILE A 317 -2.26 -3.01 8.74
CA ILE A 317 -2.74 -4.27 8.18
C ILE A 317 -2.05 -4.47 6.84
N GLU A 318 -0.89 -5.12 6.88
CA GLU A 318 -0.13 -5.42 5.68
C GLU A 318 -0.76 -6.60 4.92
N THR A 319 -0.95 -6.40 3.62
CA THR A 319 -1.45 -7.41 2.69
C THR A 319 -0.31 -7.86 1.79
N GLY A 320 0.00 -9.15 1.81
CA GLY A 320 1.05 -9.72 0.96
C GLY A 320 0.74 -9.60 -0.53
N SER A 321 1.78 -9.73 -1.34
CA SER A 321 1.67 -9.64 -2.80
C SER A 321 0.72 -10.68 -3.36
N ALA A 322 -0.22 -10.22 -4.18
CA ALA A 322 -1.12 -11.12 -4.91
C ALA A 322 -0.38 -12.04 -5.87
N LEU A 323 0.85 -11.68 -6.24
CA LEU A 323 1.68 -12.40 -7.22
C LEU A 323 2.85 -13.17 -6.60
N THR A 324 3.01 -13.11 -5.28
CA THR A 324 4.00 -13.90 -4.54
C THR A 324 3.28 -15.04 -3.82
N TYR A 325 3.72 -16.28 -4.02
CA TYR A 325 3.13 -17.46 -3.35
C TYR A 325 3.07 -17.23 -1.83
N PRO A 326 1.97 -17.52 -1.14
CA PRO A 326 0.75 -18.22 -1.59
C PRO A 326 -0.35 -17.30 -2.16
N CYS A 327 0.02 -16.18 -2.79
CA CYS A 327 -0.88 -15.29 -3.51
C CYS A 327 -2.09 -14.85 -2.67
N PRO A 328 -1.89 -14.11 -1.58
CA PRO A 328 -2.95 -13.75 -0.65
C PRO A 328 -3.91 -12.69 -1.20
N ILE A 329 -5.12 -12.69 -0.64
CA ILE A 329 -6.10 -11.61 -0.67
C ILE A 329 -6.74 -11.53 0.71
N ARG A 330 -6.98 -10.34 1.24
CA ARG A 330 -7.68 -10.18 2.51
C ARG A 330 -9.15 -9.84 2.30
N PHE A 331 -9.97 -10.32 3.22
CA PHE A 331 -11.36 -9.93 3.34
C PHE A 331 -11.65 -9.43 4.74
N VAL A 332 -12.31 -8.30 4.83
CA VAL A 332 -12.58 -7.58 6.07
C VAL A 332 -14.08 -7.43 6.26
N ASP A 333 -14.61 -7.91 7.39
CA ASP A 333 -15.94 -7.58 7.86
C ASP A 333 -15.84 -6.38 8.79
N LEU A 334 -16.36 -5.25 8.38
CA LEU A 334 -16.41 -4.02 9.17
C LEU A 334 -17.83 -3.77 9.65
N ARG A 335 -18.05 -3.82 10.95
CA ARG A 335 -19.35 -3.59 11.58
C ARG A 335 -19.26 -2.46 12.58
N ARG A 336 -20.22 -1.58 12.56
CA ARG A 336 -20.38 -0.52 13.54
C ARG A 336 -21.84 -0.45 13.94
N SER A 337 -22.08 -0.42 15.25
CA SER A 337 -23.43 -0.34 15.80
C SER A 337 -23.48 0.53 17.02
N THR A 338 -24.60 1.25 17.21
CA THR A 338 -24.86 2.07 18.37
C THR A 338 -26.04 1.50 19.14
N VAL A 339 -25.79 1.01 20.36
CA VAL A 339 -26.80 0.43 21.24
C VAL A 339 -26.77 1.17 22.57
N GLY A 340 -27.91 1.68 23.01
CA GLY A 340 -28.01 2.39 24.29
C GLY A 340 -27.20 3.69 24.37
N GLY A 341 -26.81 4.25 23.21
CA GLY A 341 -25.95 5.45 23.13
C GLY A 341 -24.44 5.14 23.11
N GLU A 342 -24.07 3.88 23.22
CA GLU A 342 -22.67 3.43 23.08
C GLU A 342 -22.43 2.90 21.65
N THR A 343 -21.38 3.39 21.01
CA THR A 343 -20.98 2.97 19.66
C THR A 343 -19.79 2.01 19.75
N SER A 344 -19.98 0.83 19.18
CA SER A 344 -18.92 -0.18 19.05
C SER A 344 -18.57 -0.36 17.56
N THR A 345 -17.27 -0.44 17.27
CA THR A 345 -16.74 -0.79 15.96
C THR A 345 -16.00 -2.13 16.06
N TYR A 346 -16.32 -3.03 15.17
CA TYR A 346 -15.72 -4.35 15.09
C TYR A 346 -15.17 -4.56 13.66
N MET A 347 -13.92 -4.98 13.57
CA MET A 347 -13.26 -5.34 12.32
C MET A 347 -12.71 -6.75 12.44
N SER A 348 -13.11 -7.64 11.52
CA SER A 348 -12.58 -8.99 11.39
C SER A 348 -11.83 -9.11 10.08
N VAL A 349 -10.55 -9.48 10.13
CA VAL A 349 -9.70 -9.62 8.96
C VAL A 349 -9.43 -11.12 8.73
N SER A 350 -9.70 -11.58 7.53
CA SER A 350 -9.39 -12.94 7.08
C SER A 350 -8.53 -12.90 5.82
N THR A 351 -7.64 -13.89 5.67
CA THR A 351 -6.80 -14.04 4.48
C THR A 351 -7.22 -15.29 3.72
N LYS A 352 -7.39 -15.17 2.41
CA LYS A 352 -7.51 -16.31 1.50
C LYS A 352 -6.27 -16.37 0.64
N THR A 353 -5.74 -17.55 0.47
CA THR A 353 -4.61 -17.84 -0.44
C THR A 353 -5.12 -18.62 -1.63
N HIS A 354 -4.32 -18.69 -2.67
CA HIS A 354 -4.61 -19.58 -3.81
C HIS A 354 -3.46 -20.55 -3.96
N THR A 355 -3.73 -21.80 -3.75
CA THR A 355 -2.76 -22.91 -3.85
C THR A 355 -3.23 -23.99 -4.82
N GLY A 356 -4.48 -23.92 -5.26
CA GLY A 356 -5.11 -24.87 -6.15
C GLY A 356 -4.79 -24.66 -7.64
N PRO A 357 -5.49 -25.38 -8.50
CA PRO A 357 -5.29 -25.27 -9.94
C PRO A 357 -5.74 -23.90 -10.48
N ILE A 358 -5.03 -23.43 -11.49
CA ILE A 358 -5.41 -22.27 -12.30
C ILE A 358 -5.69 -22.74 -13.71
N HIS A 359 -6.89 -22.43 -14.21
CA HIS A 359 -7.30 -22.65 -15.60
C HIS A 359 -7.73 -21.31 -16.20
N TYR A 360 -6.83 -20.69 -16.92
CA TYR A 360 -7.07 -19.38 -17.52
C TYR A 360 -6.71 -19.42 -19.00
N THR A 361 -7.60 -18.89 -19.83
CA THR A 361 -7.30 -18.63 -21.24
C THR A 361 -7.23 -17.12 -21.44
N ASP A 362 -6.07 -16.62 -21.82
CA ASP A 362 -5.87 -15.23 -22.12
C ASP A 362 -6.79 -14.79 -23.27
N PRO A 363 -7.70 -13.83 -23.05
CA PRO A 363 -8.66 -13.43 -24.08
C PRO A 363 -8.01 -12.65 -25.22
N ALA A 364 -6.83 -12.05 -25.02
CA ALA A 364 -6.13 -11.28 -26.03
C ALA A 364 -5.31 -12.17 -26.97
N THR A 365 -4.63 -13.19 -26.41
CA THR A 365 -3.72 -14.08 -27.16
C THR A 365 -4.31 -15.44 -27.47
N GLY A 366 -5.36 -15.86 -26.76
CA GLY A 366 -5.90 -17.22 -26.80
C GLY A 366 -5.00 -18.27 -26.14
N THR A 367 -3.94 -17.84 -25.44
CA THR A 367 -3.02 -18.76 -24.74
C THR A 367 -3.68 -19.34 -23.51
N ALA A 368 -3.67 -20.67 -23.40
CA ALA A 368 -4.16 -21.37 -22.20
C ALA A 368 -3.02 -21.48 -21.18
N HIS A 369 -3.30 -21.03 -19.94
CA HIS A 369 -2.47 -21.23 -18.78
C HIS A 369 -3.13 -22.30 -17.90
N VAL A 370 -2.45 -23.43 -17.72
CA VAL A 370 -2.92 -24.54 -16.90
C VAL A 370 -1.84 -24.84 -15.87
N ILE A 371 -2.14 -24.57 -14.61
CA ILE A 371 -1.28 -24.86 -13.46
C ILE A 371 -2.11 -25.80 -12.58
N ASP A 372 -1.74 -27.07 -12.51
CA ASP A 372 -2.52 -28.06 -11.77
C ASP A 372 -2.38 -27.88 -10.25
N ASP A 373 -1.21 -27.46 -9.80
CA ASP A 373 -0.88 -27.18 -8.39
C ASP A 373 0.04 -25.95 -8.33
N LEU A 374 -0.47 -24.83 -7.79
CA LEU A 374 0.29 -23.60 -7.70
C LEU A 374 1.44 -23.70 -6.68
N THR A 375 1.32 -24.56 -5.66
CA THR A 375 2.39 -24.81 -4.69
C THR A 375 3.60 -25.44 -5.35
N GLU A 376 3.37 -26.50 -6.12
CA GLU A 376 4.42 -27.21 -6.86
C GLU A 376 5.05 -26.27 -7.90
N TYR A 377 4.21 -25.55 -8.63
CA TYR A 377 4.67 -24.59 -9.64
C TYR A 377 5.55 -23.48 -9.01
N ALA A 378 5.10 -22.89 -7.90
CA ALA A 378 5.87 -21.86 -7.21
C ALA A 378 7.19 -22.38 -6.64
N ARG A 379 7.22 -23.65 -6.20
CA ARG A 379 8.44 -24.32 -5.74
C ARG A 379 9.47 -24.46 -6.87
N GLU A 380 9.03 -24.76 -8.08
CA GLU A 380 9.91 -24.88 -9.25
C GLU A 380 10.44 -23.54 -9.74
N PHE A 381 9.63 -22.48 -9.74
CA PHE A 381 9.94 -21.19 -10.33
C PHE A 381 10.24 -20.09 -9.32
N GLY A 382 9.54 -20.07 -8.17
CA GLY A 382 9.65 -19.00 -7.18
C GLY A 382 10.77 -19.15 -6.17
N PHE A 383 11.33 -20.37 -6.04
CA PHE A 383 12.35 -20.71 -5.05
C PHE A 383 13.55 -21.43 -5.69
N SER A 384 13.95 -21.03 -6.89
CA SER A 384 15.18 -21.57 -7.46
C SER A 384 16.35 -21.25 -6.54
N THR A 385 17.26 -22.21 -6.37
CA THR A 385 18.48 -22.04 -5.55
C THR A 385 19.26 -20.77 -5.96
N ASP A 386 19.22 -20.42 -7.23
CA ASP A 386 19.90 -19.22 -7.75
C ASP A 386 19.22 -17.92 -7.33
N MET A 387 17.88 -17.89 -7.21
CA MET A 387 17.16 -16.74 -6.68
C MET A 387 17.45 -16.53 -5.20
N LEU A 388 17.42 -17.60 -4.38
CA LEU A 388 17.79 -17.53 -2.97
C LEU A 388 19.24 -17.03 -2.79
N LYS A 389 20.17 -17.49 -3.64
CA LYS A 389 21.56 -17.01 -3.65
C LYS A 389 21.65 -15.54 -4.01
N THR A 390 20.90 -15.06 -4.98
CA THR A 390 20.90 -13.66 -5.39
C THR A 390 20.31 -12.77 -4.30
N VAL A 391 19.12 -13.09 -3.78
CA VAL A 391 18.45 -12.31 -2.73
C VAL A 391 19.25 -12.33 -1.43
N ALA A 392 19.71 -13.49 -0.97
CA ALA A 392 20.55 -13.58 0.23
C ALA A 392 21.91 -12.92 0.02
N GLY A 393 22.50 -13.05 -1.17
CA GLY A 393 23.77 -12.41 -1.53
C GLY A 393 23.68 -10.90 -1.52
N ASP A 394 22.60 -10.33 -2.07
CA ASP A 394 22.39 -8.88 -2.09
C ASP A 394 22.01 -8.34 -0.70
N PHE A 395 21.24 -9.08 0.08
CA PHE A 395 20.97 -8.76 1.49
C PHE A 395 22.27 -8.72 2.32
N VAL A 396 23.09 -9.76 2.21
CA VAL A 396 24.38 -9.83 2.92
C VAL A 396 25.33 -8.71 2.48
N LYS A 397 25.44 -8.43 1.18
CA LYS A 397 26.26 -7.32 0.67
C LYS A 397 25.77 -5.97 1.18
N SER A 398 24.46 -5.74 1.15
CA SER A 398 23.85 -4.50 1.64
C SER A 398 24.02 -4.34 3.15
N PHE A 399 23.74 -5.38 3.92
CA PHE A 399 23.87 -5.38 5.38
C PHE A 399 25.30 -5.19 5.84
N PHE A 400 26.24 -6.00 5.34
CA PHE A 400 27.65 -5.91 5.76
C PHE A 400 28.35 -4.70 5.16
N GLY A 401 28.02 -4.27 3.95
CA GLY A 401 28.57 -3.04 3.36
C GLY A 401 28.19 -1.78 4.13
N LYS A 402 27.03 -1.77 4.79
CA LYS A 402 26.54 -0.62 5.59
C LYS A 402 27.11 -0.59 7.02
N TYR A 403 27.31 -1.75 7.63
CA TYR A 403 27.62 -1.85 9.08
C TYR A 403 29.04 -2.30 9.41
N LEU A 404 29.85 -2.76 8.44
CA LEU A 404 31.24 -3.12 8.66
C LEU A 404 32.14 -2.21 7.84
N PRO A 405 32.95 -1.35 8.47
CA PRO A 405 33.95 -0.56 7.76
C PRO A 405 34.97 -1.50 7.06
N ASN A 406 35.36 -1.13 5.85
CA ASN A 406 36.13 -1.91 4.87
C ASN A 406 37.45 -2.52 5.33
N ASP A 407 37.91 -2.27 6.57
CA ASP A 407 39.28 -2.60 7.01
C ASP A 407 39.39 -3.71 8.08
N THR A 408 38.29 -4.28 8.58
CA THR A 408 38.40 -5.11 9.79
C THR A 408 37.86 -6.54 9.68
N TRP A 409 37.20 -6.93 8.57
CA TRP A 409 36.77 -8.33 8.40
C TRP A 409 36.88 -8.78 6.94
N PRO A 410 37.22 -10.06 6.67
CA PRO A 410 37.30 -10.56 5.31
C PRO A 410 35.87 -10.77 4.74
N VAL A 411 35.17 -9.66 4.44
CA VAL A 411 33.88 -9.66 3.73
C VAL A 411 33.97 -10.50 2.45
N THR A 412 35.13 -10.50 1.80
CA THR A 412 35.42 -11.37 0.65
C THR A 412 35.34 -12.86 0.98
N LYS A 413 35.61 -13.29 2.21
CA LYS A 413 35.47 -14.71 2.62
C LYS A 413 34.02 -15.08 2.92
N ILE A 414 33.22 -14.17 3.47
CA ILE A 414 31.81 -14.39 3.70
C ILE A 414 31.07 -14.44 2.35
N VAL A 415 31.35 -13.49 1.44
CA VAL A 415 30.77 -13.47 0.09
C VAL A 415 31.24 -14.67 -0.75
N ALA A 416 32.49 -15.10 -0.61
CA ALA A 416 32.99 -16.29 -1.32
C ALA A 416 32.41 -17.62 -0.81
N ASN A 417 31.89 -17.64 0.43
CA ASN A 417 31.31 -18.84 1.03
C ASN A 417 29.81 -18.72 1.25
N ILE A 418 29.15 -17.67 0.71
CA ILE A 418 27.74 -17.46 0.94
C ILE A 418 26.89 -18.59 0.34
N ASP A 419 27.31 -19.12 -0.81
CA ASP A 419 26.67 -20.28 -1.43
C ASP A 419 26.71 -21.51 -0.52
N GLN A 420 27.85 -21.75 0.12
CA GLN A 420 28.01 -22.84 1.08
C GLN A 420 27.19 -22.59 2.35
N ILE A 421 27.15 -21.33 2.83
CA ILE A 421 26.36 -20.96 4.02
C ILE A 421 24.85 -21.12 3.74
N ILE A 422 24.40 -20.75 2.55
CA ILE A 422 23.01 -20.94 2.15
C ILE A 422 22.68 -22.44 2.02
N ASP A 423 23.55 -23.21 1.39
CA ASP A 423 23.38 -24.66 1.27
C ASP A 423 23.39 -25.34 2.66
N ASP A 424 24.28 -24.90 3.56
CA ASP A 424 24.38 -25.41 4.94
C ASP A 424 23.15 -25.02 5.78
N VAL A 425 22.63 -23.78 5.61
CA VAL A 425 21.42 -23.30 6.30
C VAL A 425 20.18 -23.97 5.74
N ALA A 426 20.08 -24.15 4.42
CA ALA A 426 18.98 -24.83 3.77
C ALA A 426 18.89 -26.33 4.15
N ALA A 427 20.05 -26.94 4.44
CA ALA A 427 20.16 -28.34 4.86
C ALA A 427 19.97 -28.58 6.37
N VAL A 428 19.77 -27.52 7.19
CA VAL A 428 19.54 -27.68 8.63
C VAL A 428 18.19 -28.34 8.88
N PRO A 429 18.14 -29.56 9.44
CA PRO A 429 16.86 -30.21 9.75
C PRO A 429 16.15 -29.40 10.86
N ILE A 430 14.97 -28.90 10.53
CA ILE A 430 14.10 -28.27 11.51
C ILE A 430 13.10 -29.30 11.93
N ALA A 431 12.83 -29.84 12.91
CA ALA A 431 11.86 -30.81 13.41
C ALA A 431 11.11 -31.66 12.35
N ASP A 432 10.91 -32.94 12.63
CA ASP A 432 10.11 -33.91 11.84
C ASP A 432 10.59 -34.21 10.40
N GLY A 433 11.91 -34.06 10.13
CA GLY A 433 12.48 -34.39 8.83
C GLY A 433 12.23 -33.36 7.72
N LYS A 434 11.82 -32.17 8.11
CA LYS A 434 11.69 -31.00 7.24
C LYS A 434 12.92 -30.10 7.38
N ASP A 435 13.31 -29.44 6.31
CA ASP A 435 14.37 -28.42 6.27
C ASP A 435 13.78 -26.99 6.23
N LEU A 436 14.65 -25.98 6.19
CA LEU A 436 14.23 -24.57 6.18
C LEU A 436 13.41 -24.22 4.93
N LEU A 437 13.61 -24.93 3.82
CA LEU A 437 12.85 -24.75 2.59
C LEU A 437 11.43 -25.31 2.75
N ASP A 438 11.24 -26.37 3.55
CA ASP A 438 9.91 -26.91 3.87
C ASP A 438 9.09 -26.00 4.80
N PHE A 439 9.74 -25.09 5.53
CA PHE A 439 9.08 -24.12 6.42
C PHE A 439 8.80 -22.78 5.75
N ALA A 440 9.51 -22.42 4.69
CA ALA A 440 9.26 -21.23 3.88
C ALA A 440 8.06 -21.42 2.92
N ASN A 441 7.46 -22.59 2.94
CA ASN A 441 6.24 -22.99 2.20
C ASN A 441 5.07 -23.06 3.23
#